data_4c58a0cb8747a0ce16dec69f03a8859e
#
_entry.id   4c58a0cb8747a0ce16dec69f03a8859e
#
_cell.length_a   1.000
_cell.length_b   1.000
_cell.length_c   1.000
_cell.angle_alpha   90.00
_cell.angle_beta   90.00
_cell.angle_gamma   90.00
#
_symmetry.space_group_name_H-M   'P 1'
#
loop_
_entity.id
_entity.type
_entity.pdbx_description
1 polymer ?
#
loop_
_entity_poly.entity_id
_entity_poly.type
_entity_poly.pdbx_seq_one_letter_code
_entity_poly.pdbx_strand_id
1 'polypeptide(L)'
;MTITSAHSLPARDWNDWDTLGSEAVAFTQELIRIPSVNTGDPDIGDGEDRCIHFIADKLAEVGIKGDYLASRPGRGNYRIIIPGDDPHALLLHGHVDVVPANADEWDHPPFSGDIIDGWIWGRG
;
A
#
# COMPACT_ATOMS: atom_id res chain seq x y z
N MET A 1 12.28 -14.34 -22.52
CA MET A 1 11.76 -13.39 -21.53
C MET A 1 12.96 -12.56 -21.08
N THR A 2 13.09 -11.32 -21.54
CA THR A 2 14.29 -10.51 -21.35
C THR A 2 14.22 -9.88 -19.96
N ILE A 3 15.09 -10.31 -19.07
CA ILE A 3 15.25 -9.70 -17.73
C ILE A 3 15.81 -8.29 -17.95
N THR A 4 14.99 -7.28 -17.74
CA THR A 4 15.43 -5.90 -17.77
C THR A 4 16.40 -5.70 -16.60
N SER A 5 17.62 -5.25 -16.91
CA SER A 5 18.69 -4.89 -15.98
C SER A 5 18.13 -4.24 -14.71
N ALA A 6 18.63 -4.68 -13.56
CA ALA A 6 18.37 -4.03 -12.29
C ALA A 6 18.68 -2.53 -12.44
N HIS A 7 17.64 -1.73 -12.53
CA HIS A 7 17.78 -0.28 -12.39
C HIS A 7 18.28 -0.05 -10.97
N SER A 8 19.44 0.56 -10.85
CA SER A 8 19.92 0.97 -9.53
C SER A 8 18.85 1.88 -8.94
N LEU A 9 18.29 1.47 -7.81
CA LEU A 9 17.44 2.35 -7.01
C LEU A 9 18.20 3.66 -6.77
N PRO A 10 17.52 4.81 -6.73
CA PRO A 10 18.18 6.07 -6.43
C PRO A 10 18.99 5.95 -5.15
N ALA A 11 20.18 6.55 -5.13
CA ALA A 11 21.01 6.58 -3.95
C ALA A 11 20.24 7.24 -2.81
N ARG A 12 20.02 6.49 -1.75
CA ARG A 12 19.25 6.93 -0.59
C ARG A 12 20.09 6.69 0.66
N ASP A 13 20.10 7.63 1.59
CA ASP A 13 20.67 7.41 2.91
C ASP A 13 19.65 6.63 3.76
N TRP A 14 19.89 5.34 3.91
CA TRP A 14 19.06 4.44 4.71
C TRP A 14 19.27 4.63 6.23
N ASN A 15 20.15 5.52 6.66
CA ASN A 15 20.34 5.91 8.04
C ASN A 15 19.65 7.23 8.40
N ASP A 16 19.03 7.90 7.43
CA ASP A 16 18.21 9.08 7.66
C ASP A 16 16.79 8.68 8.13
N TRP A 17 16.71 8.32 9.40
CA TRP A 17 15.47 7.85 10.03
C TRP A 17 14.38 8.93 10.10
N ASP A 18 14.75 10.20 10.16
CA ASP A 18 13.78 11.30 10.20
C ASP A 18 13.05 11.44 8.86
N THR A 19 13.78 11.39 7.75
CA THR A 19 13.18 11.38 6.41
C THR A 19 12.38 10.11 6.18
N LEU A 20 12.92 8.94 6.50
CA LEU A 20 12.21 7.66 6.35
C LEU A 20 10.92 7.62 7.17
N GLY A 21 10.96 8.10 8.41
CA GLY A 21 9.79 8.19 9.28
C GLY A 21 8.72 9.12 8.74
N SER A 22 9.13 10.29 8.27
CA SER A 22 8.20 11.27 7.68
C SER A 22 7.51 10.75 6.43
N GLU A 23 8.25 10.07 5.56
CA GLU A 23 7.69 9.43 4.35
C GLU A 23 6.73 8.28 4.70
N ALA A 24 7.08 7.44 5.69
CA ALA A 24 6.20 6.36 6.13
C ALA A 24 4.89 6.89 6.69
N VAL A 25 4.93 7.98 7.48
CA VAL A 25 3.74 8.68 7.99
C VAL A 25 2.90 9.20 6.84
N ALA A 26 3.49 9.94 5.90
CA ALA A 26 2.78 10.50 4.75
C ALA A 26 2.15 9.39 3.89
N PHE A 27 2.87 8.32 3.63
CA PHE A 27 2.36 7.18 2.87
C PHE A 27 1.20 6.48 3.58
N THR A 28 1.29 6.32 4.91
CA THR A 28 0.21 5.75 5.72
C THR A 28 -1.05 6.61 5.67
N GLN A 29 -0.91 7.94 5.76
CA GLN A 29 -2.05 8.85 5.65
C GLN A 29 -2.76 8.72 4.29
N GLU A 30 -1.99 8.64 3.19
CA GLU A 30 -2.56 8.47 1.85
C GLU A 30 -3.28 7.12 1.70
N LEU A 31 -2.73 6.04 2.26
CA LEU A 31 -3.38 4.73 2.25
C LEU A 31 -4.70 4.76 3.03
N ILE A 32 -4.75 5.38 4.21
CA ILE A 32 -5.97 5.52 5.02
C ILE A 32 -7.05 6.30 4.25
N ARG A 33 -6.67 7.32 3.47
CA ARG A 33 -7.60 8.14 2.67
C ARG A 33 -8.20 7.42 1.48
N ILE A 34 -7.72 6.24 1.16
CA ILE A 34 -8.27 5.39 0.10
C ILE A 34 -9.11 4.29 0.76
N PRO A 35 -10.43 4.42 0.87
CA PRO A 35 -11.27 3.35 1.39
C PRO A 35 -11.08 2.08 0.56
N SER A 36 -10.75 1.00 1.21
CA SER A 36 -10.60 -0.35 0.62
C SER A 36 -11.47 -1.34 1.40
N VAL A 37 -12.70 -0.92 1.62
CA VAL A 37 -13.63 -1.63 2.50
C VAL A 37 -14.03 -2.98 1.92
N ASN A 38 -13.80 -4.02 2.71
CA ASN A 38 -14.25 -5.38 2.45
C ASN A 38 -15.36 -5.73 3.45
N THR A 39 -16.57 -5.88 2.96
CA THR A 39 -17.74 -6.23 3.78
C THR A 39 -17.92 -7.73 3.95
N GLY A 40 -17.11 -8.54 3.27
CA GLY A 40 -17.32 -9.99 3.13
C GLY A 40 -18.29 -10.35 2.00
N ASP A 41 -19.09 -9.41 1.51
CA ASP A 41 -19.91 -9.59 0.30
C ASP A 41 -19.11 -9.12 -0.91
N PRO A 42 -18.94 -9.97 -1.93
CA PRO A 42 -18.14 -9.64 -3.12
C PRO A 42 -18.70 -8.49 -3.96
N ASP A 43 -19.98 -8.23 -3.85
CA ASP A 43 -20.68 -7.23 -4.65
C ASP A 43 -20.87 -5.90 -3.89
N ILE A 44 -20.43 -5.84 -2.63
CA ILE A 44 -20.56 -4.67 -1.76
C ILE A 44 -19.19 -4.23 -1.24
N GLY A 45 -18.94 -2.92 -1.31
CA GLY A 45 -17.70 -2.29 -0.83
C GLY A 45 -16.85 -1.75 -1.97
N ASP A 46 -15.83 -0.98 -1.60
CA ASP A 46 -14.97 -0.27 -2.57
C ASP A 46 -13.94 -1.21 -3.22
N GLY A 47 -13.59 -2.29 -2.53
CA GLY A 47 -12.53 -3.21 -2.95
C GLY A 47 -11.12 -2.63 -2.82
N GLU A 48 -10.12 -3.41 -3.17
CA GLU A 48 -8.72 -3.07 -2.98
C GLU A 48 -8.08 -2.33 -4.16
N ASP A 49 -8.71 -2.30 -5.32
CA ASP A 49 -8.09 -1.85 -6.58
C ASP A 49 -7.50 -0.45 -6.52
N ARG A 50 -8.21 0.51 -5.93
CA ARG A 50 -7.70 1.88 -5.80
C ARG A 50 -6.44 1.95 -4.95
N CYS A 51 -6.42 1.19 -3.86
CA CYS A 51 -5.27 1.11 -2.97
C CYS A 51 -4.08 0.43 -3.67
N ILE A 52 -4.34 -0.66 -4.39
CA ILE A 52 -3.33 -1.39 -5.16
C ILE A 52 -2.73 -0.51 -6.27
N HIS A 53 -3.55 0.24 -7.01
CA HIS A 53 -3.04 1.14 -8.05
C HIS A 53 -2.20 2.27 -7.45
N PHE A 54 -2.64 2.87 -6.33
CA PHE A 54 -1.84 3.87 -5.63
C PHE A 54 -0.45 3.34 -5.23
N ILE A 55 -0.39 2.13 -4.67
CA ILE A 55 0.87 1.47 -4.30
C ILE A 55 1.74 1.22 -5.55
N ALA A 56 1.13 0.74 -6.63
CA ALA A 56 1.82 0.48 -7.89
C ALA A 56 2.44 1.75 -8.48
N ASP A 57 1.70 2.88 -8.45
CA ASP A 57 2.17 4.17 -8.93
C ASP A 57 3.35 4.67 -8.08
N LYS A 58 3.26 4.56 -6.75
CA LYS A 58 4.36 4.94 -5.84
C LYS A 58 5.62 4.11 -6.05
N LEU A 59 5.48 2.84 -6.27
CA LEU A 59 6.60 1.96 -6.59
C LEU A 59 7.21 2.27 -7.96
N ALA A 60 6.37 2.65 -8.93
CA ALA A 60 6.84 3.06 -10.25
C ALA A 60 7.67 4.34 -10.22
N GLU A 61 7.39 5.29 -9.29
CA GLU A 61 8.20 6.50 -9.08
C GLU A 61 9.66 6.17 -8.76
N VAL A 62 9.92 5.04 -8.11
CA VAL A 62 11.27 4.55 -7.78
C VAL A 62 11.75 3.44 -8.71
N GLY A 63 11.07 3.23 -9.84
CA GLY A 63 11.47 2.26 -10.86
C GLY A 63 11.10 0.82 -10.57
N ILE A 64 10.33 0.54 -9.52
CA ILE A 64 9.84 -0.80 -9.17
C ILE A 64 8.52 -1.05 -9.91
N LYS A 65 8.43 -2.15 -10.66
CA LYS A 65 7.23 -2.56 -11.35
C LYS A 65 6.88 -4.00 -10.99
N GLY A 66 5.59 -4.27 -10.93
CA GLY A 66 5.06 -5.60 -10.61
C GLY A 66 3.91 -6.00 -11.54
N ASP A 67 3.31 -7.10 -11.20
CA ASP A 67 2.15 -7.66 -11.88
C ASP A 67 0.88 -7.40 -11.06
N TYR A 68 -0.12 -6.81 -11.69
CA TYR A 68 -1.46 -6.76 -11.13
C TYR A 68 -2.19 -8.07 -11.42
N LEU A 69 -2.69 -8.72 -10.38
CA LEU A 69 -3.36 -10.02 -10.44
C LEU A 69 -4.76 -9.90 -9.84
N ALA A 70 -5.77 -9.76 -10.67
CA ALA A 70 -7.16 -9.71 -10.23
C ALA A 70 -7.82 -11.09 -10.23
N SER A 71 -8.46 -11.45 -9.15
CA SER A 71 -9.36 -12.60 -9.08
C SER A 71 -10.75 -12.28 -9.65
N ARG A 72 -11.16 -11.02 -9.56
CA ARG A 72 -12.40 -10.43 -10.08
C ARG A 72 -12.28 -8.90 -10.06
N PRO A 73 -13.20 -8.17 -10.73
CA PRO A 73 -13.20 -6.70 -10.68
C PRO A 73 -13.22 -6.18 -9.23
N GLY A 74 -12.43 -5.17 -8.94
CA GLY A 74 -12.32 -4.55 -7.62
C GLY A 74 -11.47 -5.32 -6.60
N ARG A 75 -10.99 -6.53 -6.92
CA ARG A 75 -10.28 -7.44 -6.01
C ARG A 75 -8.95 -7.86 -6.62
N GLY A 76 -7.94 -7.03 -6.44
CA GLY A 76 -6.62 -7.23 -6.98
C GLY A 76 -5.56 -7.57 -5.94
N ASN A 77 -4.47 -8.12 -6.46
CA ASN A 77 -3.20 -8.24 -5.75
C ASN A 77 -2.11 -7.60 -6.60
N TYR A 78 -1.08 -7.08 -5.97
CA TYR A 78 0.10 -6.61 -6.66
C TYR A 78 1.31 -7.43 -6.24
N ARG A 79 1.95 -8.06 -7.22
CA ARG A 79 3.11 -8.90 -6.99
C ARG A 79 4.35 -8.26 -7.57
N ILE A 80 5.40 -8.15 -6.76
CA ILE A 80 6.70 -7.68 -7.17
C ILE A 80 7.70 -8.81 -6.98
N ILE A 81 8.60 -8.97 -7.95
CA ILE A 81 9.72 -9.89 -7.85
C ILE A 81 10.98 -9.08 -8.02
N ILE A 82 11.80 -9.02 -6.98
CA ILE A 82 13.14 -8.46 -7.03
C ILE A 82 14.10 -9.64 -7.18
N PRO A 83 14.76 -9.78 -8.34
CA PRO A 83 15.67 -10.89 -8.57
C PRO A 83 16.90 -10.80 -7.67
N GLY A 84 17.39 -11.95 -7.25
CA GLY A 84 18.63 -12.12 -6.49
C GLY A 84 19.38 -13.36 -6.97
N ASP A 85 20.58 -13.57 -6.47
CA ASP A 85 21.45 -14.67 -6.85
C ASP A 85 21.25 -15.94 -5.99
N ASP A 86 20.54 -15.82 -4.86
CA ASP A 86 20.25 -16.93 -3.96
C ASP A 86 19.03 -17.72 -4.49
N PRO A 87 19.06 -19.07 -4.49
CA PRO A 87 17.89 -19.86 -4.87
C PRO A 87 16.72 -19.77 -3.89
N HIS A 88 16.96 -19.24 -2.69
CA HIS A 88 15.91 -19.04 -1.70
C HIS A 88 15.32 -17.63 -1.84
N ALA A 89 14.01 -17.52 -1.66
CA ALA A 89 13.31 -16.24 -1.73
C ALA A 89 12.78 -15.85 -0.34
N LEU A 90 12.88 -14.55 -0.03
CA LEU A 90 12.14 -13.94 1.07
C LEU A 90 10.81 -13.45 0.52
N LEU A 91 9.71 -13.91 1.10
CA LEU A 91 8.37 -13.38 0.81
C LEU A 91 7.99 -12.35 1.87
N LEU A 92 7.76 -11.10 1.44
CA LEU A 92 7.10 -10.09 2.25
C LEU A 92 5.64 -10.02 1.79
N HIS A 93 4.71 -10.18 2.72
CA HIS A 93 3.29 -10.26 2.44
C HIS A 93 2.52 -9.31 3.38
N GLY A 94 1.54 -8.62 2.83
CA GLY A 94 0.59 -7.77 3.54
C GLY A 94 -0.74 -7.74 2.83
N HIS A 95 -1.76 -7.16 3.47
CA HIS A 95 -3.06 -6.91 2.87
C HIS A 95 -3.42 -5.43 2.98
N VAL A 96 -4.32 -4.96 2.13
CA VAL A 96 -4.74 -3.56 2.05
C VAL A 96 -6.25 -3.38 2.21
N ASP A 97 -7.00 -4.48 2.30
CA ASP A 97 -8.42 -4.39 2.61
C ASP A 97 -8.65 -4.09 4.09
N VAL A 98 -9.70 -3.33 4.35
CA VAL A 98 -10.10 -2.96 5.71
C VAL A 98 -11.55 -3.31 5.96
N VAL A 99 -11.90 -3.54 7.23
CA VAL A 99 -13.30 -3.75 7.62
C VAL A 99 -14.09 -2.43 7.58
N PRO A 100 -15.42 -2.48 7.43
CA PRO A 100 -16.26 -1.29 7.48
C PRO A 100 -16.06 -0.46 8.76
N ALA A 101 -16.28 0.84 8.65
CA ALA A 101 -16.31 1.77 9.76
C ALA A 101 -17.58 2.62 9.70
N ASN A 102 -18.33 2.67 10.80
CA ASN A 102 -19.46 3.58 10.93
C ASN A 102 -18.93 4.92 11.47
N ALA A 103 -18.98 5.97 10.66
CA ALA A 103 -18.43 7.28 11.02
C ALA A 103 -19.04 7.86 12.31
N ASP A 104 -20.28 7.54 12.63
CA ASP A 104 -20.95 8.01 13.85
C ASP A 104 -20.37 7.40 15.15
N GLU A 105 -19.55 6.37 15.03
CA GLU A 105 -18.89 5.69 16.15
C GLU A 105 -17.43 6.12 16.34
N TRP A 106 -16.96 7.10 15.54
CA TRP A 106 -15.60 7.59 15.56
C TRP A 106 -15.50 9.03 16.02
N ASP A 107 -14.54 9.31 16.88
CA ASP A 107 -14.24 10.70 17.30
C ASP A 107 -13.70 11.56 16.15
N HIS A 108 -13.07 10.93 15.15
CA HIS A 108 -12.54 11.56 13.94
C HIS A 108 -12.95 10.73 12.71
N PRO A 109 -13.10 11.35 11.52
CA PRO A 109 -13.52 10.62 10.34
C PRO A 109 -12.60 9.42 10.04
N PRO A 110 -13.14 8.20 9.88
CA PRO A 110 -12.33 6.96 9.82
C PRO A 110 -11.40 6.87 8.60
N PHE A 111 -11.58 7.69 7.58
CA PHE A 111 -10.73 7.72 6.39
C PHE A 111 -10.05 9.09 6.19
N SER A 112 -9.90 9.89 7.25
CA SER A 112 -9.24 11.19 7.14
C SER A 112 -7.71 11.08 7.07
N GLY A 113 -7.12 10.13 7.78
CA GLY A 113 -5.67 10.03 7.92
C GLY A 113 -5.06 11.24 8.63
N ASP A 114 -5.83 11.92 9.47
CA ASP A 114 -5.36 13.10 10.18
C ASP A 114 -4.36 12.74 11.28
N ILE A 115 -3.42 13.65 11.52
CA ILE A 115 -2.51 13.55 12.67
C ILE A 115 -3.02 14.46 13.77
N ILE A 116 -3.41 13.86 14.90
CA ILE A 116 -3.93 14.57 16.05
C ILE A 116 -3.17 14.07 17.29
N ASP A 117 -2.56 15.00 18.03
CA ASP A 117 -1.77 14.72 19.24
C ASP A 117 -0.68 13.64 19.03
N GLY A 118 -0.07 13.61 17.82
CA GLY A 118 1.00 12.66 17.47
C GLY A 118 0.53 11.28 17.03
N TRP A 119 -0.78 11.07 16.87
CA TRP A 119 -1.38 9.83 16.38
C TRP A 119 -1.99 10.02 14.99
N ILE A 120 -1.80 9.04 14.11
CA ILE A 120 -2.51 8.98 12.84
C ILE A 120 -3.86 8.33 13.11
N TRP A 121 -4.94 9.06 12.82
CA TRP A 121 -6.31 8.57 12.99
C TRP A 121 -6.84 7.99 11.69
N GLY A 122 -7.34 6.76 11.77
CA GLY A 122 -7.96 6.13 10.61
C GLY A 122 -8.22 4.65 10.74
N ARG A 123 -9.03 4.17 9.81
CA ARG A 123 -9.32 2.76 9.60
C ARG A 123 -8.21 2.18 8.70
N GLY A 124 -7.36 1.32 9.27
CA GLY A 124 -6.28 0.67 8.58
C GLY A 124 -5.74 -0.53 9.31
#